data_73923c95cca55ff6ef64305abea7b42d
#
_entry.id   73923c95cca55ff6ef64305abea7b42d
#
_cell.length_a   1.000
_cell.length_b   1.000
_cell.length_c   1.000
_cell.angle_alpha   90.00
_cell.angle_beta   90.00
_cell.angle_gamma   90.00
#
_symmetry.space_group_name_H-M   'P 1'
#
loop_
_entity.id
_entity.type
_entity.pdbx_description
1 polymer ?
#
loop_
_entity_poly.entity_id
_entity_poly.type
_entity_poly.pdbx_seq_one_letter_code
_entity_poly.pdbx_strand_id
1 'polypeptide(L)'
;MRLKLSDILKATGGTLLCGDENTAVTSFITDSRQAKAGAMFVPIRGERADGHDYIQSVLESGAAASFADHPVPTGEKPVVLVKDCREALQKAAAWYRDQFSIPIVGVTGSVGKTTAKEMVAQALSAKFRVLKTAGNQNSQVGVPITVCGLRKDHTAAVVEMGVSMPGEMARIAAVVKPTCAVMTNIGVSHIEFMKTRENILKEKAHIADYLPWSGTLFVNGDDSLLPTLKETLGNKVVTFGLGPNCDWRAYSLKEADKGTFFTCQSPSGEKTELFVPAAGEHNVRNALSAMAVARYLEIPAEDAARAIAAYKAPAMRQQVIEANGLLIIDDSYNASPDSMRSAIDVLSTRQVPGRKAAVLADMLELGDFAHQGHREVGEYARSHGVELLVAVGPLSKEIAAGYGEGAVWFETNQQAIEYLKGTLRPGDALLVKGSRGMATDQIVAALKE
;
A
#
# COMPACT_ATOMS: atom_id res chain seq x y z
N MET A 1 -0.58 4.37 -22.31
CA MET A 1 0.62 5.08 -22.80
C MET A 1 0.77 4.85 -24.31
N ARG A 2 1.33 5.79 -25.04
CA ARG A 2 1.84 5.61 -26.40
C ARG A 2 2.99 6.59 -26.59
N LEU A 3 4.20 6.07 -26.59
CA LEU A 3 5.46 6.81 -26.75
C LEU A 3 6.18 6.32 -28.00
N LYS A 4 6.97 7.17 -28.62
CA LYS A 4 8.00 6.73 -29.57
C LYS A 4 9.27 6.36 -28.80
N LEU A 5 10.03 5.43 -29.29
CA LEU A 5 11.31 5.07 -28.68
C LEU A 5 12.28 6.26 -28.64
N SER A 6 12.21 7.15 -29.65
CA SER A 6 12.95 8.43 -29.65
C SER A 6 12.64 9.34 -28.45
N ASP A 7 11.41 9.33 -27.92
CA ASP A 7 11.06 10.07 -26.71
C ASP A 7 11.72 9.44 -25.48
N ILE A 8 11.74 8.09 -25.43
CA ILE A 8 12.40 7.34 -24.36
C ILE A 8 13.92 7.55 -24.38
N LEU A 9 14.54 7.56 -25.56
CA LEU A 9 15.96 7.86 -25.73
C LEU A 9 16.30 9.26 -25.17
N LYS A 10 15.51 10.28 -25.53
CA LYS A 10 15.68 11.64 -25.00
C LYS A 10 15.52 11.71 -23.48
N ALA A 11 14.49 11.05 -22.94
CA ALA A 11 14.20 11.05 -21.50
C ALA A 11 15.28 10.35 -20.67
N THR A 12 15.84 9.27 -21.20
CA THR A 12 16.80 8.41 -20.46
C THR A 12 18.25 8.78 -20.70
N GLY A 13 18.55 9.43 -21.83
CA GLY A 13 19.92 9.62 -22.33
C GLY A 13 20.56 8.31 -22.82
N GLY A 14 19.72 7.29 -23.13
CA GLY A 14 20.16 5.99 -23.61
C GLY A 14 20.65 6.02 -25.07
N THR A 15 21.40 4.98 -25.45
CA THR A 15 21.90 4.80 -26.81
C THR A 15 21.16 3.64 -27.47
N LEU A 16 20.61 3.85 -28.66
CA LEU A 16 20.00 2.80 -29.45
C LEU A 16 21.10 1.90 -30.04
N LEU A 17 21.11 0.60 -29.67
CA LEU A 17 22.08 -0.36 -30.22
C LEU A 17 21.65 -0.91 -31.57
N CYS A 18 20.35 -1.10 -31.77
CA CYS A 18 19.75 -1.61 -33.01
C CYS A 18 18.28 -1.23 -33.11
N GLY A 19 17.68 -1.42 -34.28
CA GLY A 19 16.26 -1.21 -34.56
C GLY A 19 15.90 0.23 -34.91
N ASP A 20 14.56 0.53 -34.90
CA ASP A 20 14.01 1.83 -35.34
C ASP A 20 13.60 2.68 -34.12
N GLU A 21 14.11 3.90 -34.03
CA GLU A 21 13.74 4.88 -33.00
C GLU A 21 12.28 5.34 -33.05
N ASN A 22 11.59 5.11 -34.17
CA ASN A 22 10.15 5.38 -34.32
C ASN A 22 9.26 4.28 -33.77
N THR A 23 9.85 3.17 -33.28
CA THR A 23 9.10 2.07 -32.68
C THR A 23 8.14 2.59 -31.59
N ALA A 24 6.87 2.19 -31.68
CA ALA A 24 5.86 2.58 -30.71
C ALA A 24 5.93 1.71 -29.44
N VAL A 25 6.04 2.35 -28.29
CA VAL A 25 6.00 1.71 -26.96
C VAL A 25 4.69 2.07 -26.27
N THR A 26 3.92 1.06 -25.87
CA THR A 26 2.60 1.23 -25.26
C THR A 26 2.53 0.80 -23.79
N SER A 27 3.52 0.07 -23.30
CA SER A 27 3.67 -0.34 -21.90
C SER A 27 5.10 -0.67 -21.56
N PHE A 28 5.47 -0.57 -20.30
CA PHE A 28 6.67 -1.17 -19.73
C PHE A 28 6.31 -2.47 -19.01
N ILE A 29 7.15 -3.49 -19.13
CA ILE A 29 7.00 -4.79 -18.46
C ILE A 29 8.35 -5.20 -17.84
N THR A 30 8.29 -5.83 -16.68
CA THR A 30 9.47 -6.37 -15.96
C THR A 30 9.43 -7.88 -15.82
N ASP A 31 8.29 -8.49 -16.13
CA ASP A 31 8.09 -9.93 -16.16
C ASP A 31 8.12 -10.41 -17.61
N SER A 32 9.09 -11.28 -17.94
CA SER A 32 9.28 -11.84 -19.29
C SER A 32 8.03 -12.55 -19.84
N ARG A 33 7.21 -13.10 -18.96
CA ARG A 33 5.96 -13.81 -19.32
C ARG A 33 4.86 -12.86 -19.84
N GLN A 34 5.01 -11.55 -19.64
CA GLN A 34 4.08 -10.52 -20.08
C GLN A 34 4.43 -9.92 -21.45
N ALA A 35 5.36 -10.57 -22.19
CA ALA A 35 5.75 -10.12 -23.52
C ALA A 35 4.53 -10.00 -24.45
N LYS A 36 4.38 -8.84 -25.10
CA LYS A 36 3.29 -8.53 -26.04
C LYS A 36 3.67 -7.39 -26.96
N ALA A 37 2.95 -7.26 -28.06
CA ALA A 37 3.13 -6.17 -29.00
C ALA A 37 3.04 -4.79 -28.31
N GLY A 38 3.98 -3.91 -28.61
CA GLY A 38 4.10 -2.57 -28.03
C GLY A 38 4.70 -2.54 -26.61
N ALA A 39 4.98 -3.67 -25.97
CA ALA A 39 5.65 -3.67 -24.67
C ALA A 39 7.15 -3.41 -24.83
N MET A 40 7.71 -2.60 -23.93
CA MET A 40 9.16 -2.47 -23.75
C MET A 40 9.57 -3.20 -22.48
N PHE A 41 10.52 -4.12 -22.62
CA PHE A 41 11.02 -4.89 -21.49
C PHE A 41 12.05 -4.09 -20.70
N VAL A 42 11.94 -4.16 -19.39
CA VAL A 42 12.86 -3.54 -18.43
C VAL A 42 13.49 -4.68 -17.62
N PRO A 43 14.66 -5.16 -18.00
CA PRO A 43 15.35 -6.19 -17.24
C PRO A 43 15.79 -5.65 -15.89
N ILE A 44 15.42 -6.34 -14.82
CA ILE A 44 15.81 -6.03 -13.45
C ILE A 44 16.64 -7.18 -12.91
N ARG A 45 17.78 -6.87 -12.28
CA ARG A 45 18.55 -7.87 -11.55
C ARG A 45 17.86 -8.16 -10.23
N GLY A 46 17.44 -9.40 -10.06
CA GLY A 46 16.88 -9.92 -8.81
C GLY A 46 17.90 -10.76 -8.06
N GLU A 47 17.55 -11.19 -6.86
CA GLU A 47 18.42 -12.04 -6.02
C GLU A 47 18.68 -13.44 -6.64
N ARG A 48 17.75 -13.96 -7.44
CA ARG A 48 17.78 -15.33 -7.97
C ARG A 48 17.99 -15.42 -9.48
N ALA A 49 17.76 -14.33 -10.20
CA ALA A 49 17.85 -14.30 -11.66
C ALA A 49 18.18 -12.91 -12.16
N ASP A 50 18.95 -12.81 -13.25
CA ASP A 50 19.16 -11.55 -13.96
C ASP A 50 18.12 -11.44 -15.09
N GLY A 51 17.35 -10.35 -15.09
CA GLY A 51 16.37 -10.06 -16.13
C GLY A 51 16.98 -9.96 -17.53
N HIS A 52 18.27 -9.62 -17.63
CA HIS A 52 18.98 -9.49 -18.91
C HIS A 52 19.07 -10.81 -19.69
N ASP A 53 19.09 -11.94 -19.02
CA ASP A 53 19.09 -13.28 -19.63
C ASP A 53 17.84 -13.55 -20.48
N TYR A 54 16.76 -12.80 -20.24
CA TYR A 54 15.48 -12.97 -20.92
C TYR A 54 15.25 -11.99 -22.07
N ILE A 55 16.17 -11.03 -22.35
CA ILE A 55 15.97 -9.97 -23.36
C ILE A 55 15.63 -10.60 -24.73
N GLN A 56 16.43 -11.55 -25.19
CA GLN A 56 16.24 -12.17 -26.50
C GLN A 56 14.88 -12.88 -26.57
N SER A 57 14.57 -13.74 -25.61
CA SER A 57 13.31 -14.50 -25.58
C SER A 57 12.07 -13.60 -25.49
N VAL A 58 12.15 -12.49 -24.77
CA VAL A 58 11.07 -11.51 -24.66
C VAL A 58 10.84 -10.76 -25.98
N LEU A 59 11.92 -10.38 -26.68
CA LEU A 59 11.82 -9.76 -27.99
C LEU A 59 11.26 -10.74 -29.02
N GLU A 60 11.71 -11.99 -29.04
CA GLU A 60 11.16 -13.05 -29.88
C GLU A 60 9.68 -13.33 -29.60
N SER A 61 9.27 -13.28 -28.31
CA SER A 61 7.88 -13.44 -27.88
C SER A 61 6.97 -12.25 -28.20
N GLY A 62 7.47 -11.23 -28.89
CA GLY A 62 6.64 -10.15 -29.44
C GLY A 62 6.79 -8.79 -28.79
N ALA A 63 7.63 -8.60 -27.76
CA ALA A 63 7.92 -7.28 -27.24
C ALA A 63 8.47 -6.35 -28.32
N ALA A 64 8.18 -5.06 -28.21
CA ALA A 64 8.56 -4.05 -29.19
C ALA A 64 10.01 -3.58 -29.04
N ALA A 65 10.53 -3.56 -27.81
CA ALA A 65 11.87 -3.09 -27.47
C ALA A 65 12.31 -3.62 -26.10
N SER A 66 13.60 -3.45 -25.76
CA SER A 66 14.13 -3.68 -24.43
C SER A 66 15.13 -2.61 -24.02
N PHE A 67 15.27 -2.37 -22.71
CA PHE A 67 16.47 -1.78 -22.13
C PHE A 67 17.55 -2.84 -21.97
N ALA A 68 18.82 -2.39 -21.84
CA ALA A 68 19.94 -3.17 -21.35
C ALA A 68 20.92 -2.23 -20.62
N ASP A 69 21.61 -2.69 -19.56
CA ASP A 69 22.63 -1.89 -18.86
C ASP A 69 24.07 -2.27 -19.24
N HIS A 70 24.21 -3.23 -20.14
CA HIS A 70 25.46 -3.65 -20.78
C HIS A 70 25.19 -4.10 -22.21
N PRO A 71 26.23 -4.20 -23.07
CA PRO A 71 26.06 -4.73 -24.42
C PRO A 71 25.52 -6.15 -24.41
N VAL A 72 24.46 -6.39 -25.17
CA VAL A 72 23.82 -7.69 -25.35
C VAL A 72 23.80 -8.07 -26.84
N PRO A 73 23.68 -9.33 -27.19
CA PRO A 73 23.46 -9.73 -28.58
C PRO A 73 22.23 -9.02 -29.14
N THR A 74 22.39 -8.35 -30.28
CA THR A 74 21.36 -7.56 -30.93
C THR A 74 20.80 -8.30 -32.14
N GLY A 75 19.47 -8.26 -32.26
CA GLY A 75 18.75 -8.70 -33.46
C GLY A 75 18.18 -7.49 -34.23
N GLU A 76 17.05 -7.68 -34.88
CA GLU A 76 16.36 -6.62 -35.62
C GLU A 76 15.55 -5.66 -34.70
N LYS A 77 15.12 -6.14 -33.53
CA LYS A 77 14.29 -5.37 -32.61
C LYS A 77 15.10 -4.43 -31.74
N PRO A 78 14.56 -3.22 -31.41
CA PRO A 78 15.28 -2.19 -30.67
C PRO A 78 15.73 -2.64 -29.29
N VAL A 79 17.01 -2.39 -29.00
CA VAL A 79 17.60 -2.46 -27.67
C VAL A 79 18.23 -1.10 -27.34
N VAL A 80 17.85 -0.55 -26.20
CA VAL A 80 18.37 0.74 -25.69
C VAL A 80 19.34 0.47 -24.55
N LEU A 81 20.61 0.80 -24.77
CA LEU A 81 21.66 0.75 -23.75
C LEU A 81 21.52 1.95 -22.82
N VAL A 82 21.44 1.69 -21.51
CA VAL A 82 21.33 2.68 -20.44
C VAL A 82 22.32 2.34 -19.33
N LYS A 83 22.55 3.25 -18.39
CA LYS A 83 23.45 2.98 -17.24
C LYS A 83 22.82 2.04 -16.21
N ASP A 84 21.51 2.17 -16.00
CA ASP A 84 20.69 1.38 -15.08
C ASP A 84 19.27 1.32 -15.63
N CYS A 85 18.73 0.11 -15.80
CA CYS A 85 17.42 -0.10 -16.40
C CYS A 85 16.27 0.40 -15.51
N ARG A 86 16.42 0.36 -14.18
CA ARG A 86 15.44 0.88 -13.22
C ARG A 86 15.40 2.41 -13.28
N GLU A 87 16.56 3.05 -13.26
CA GLU A 87 16.66 4.50 -13.39
C GLU A 87 16.10 4.99 -14.75
N ALA A 88 16.39 4.26 -15.83
CA ALA A 88 15.84 4.55 -17.15
C ALA A 88 14.31 4.48 -17.18
N LEU A 89 13.72 3.46 -16.56
CA LEU A 89 12.27 3.37 -16.40
C LEU A 89 11.71 4.57 -15.63
N GLN A 90 12.36 4.97 -14.53
CA GLN A 90 11.94 6.12 -13.72
C GLN A 90 12.02 7.42 -14.53
N LYS A 91 13.07 7.66 -15.27
CA LYS A 91 13.23 8.84 -16.15
C LYS A 91 12.17 8.86 -17.26
N ALA A 92 11.94 7.73 -17.92
CA ALA A 92 10.91 7.63 -18.96
C ALA A 92 9.51 7.88 -18.39
N ALA A 93 9.21 7.36 -17.21
CA ALA A 93 7.95 7.60 -16.52
C ALA A 93 7.78 9.05 -16.06
N ALA A 94 8.82 9.67 -15.52
CA ALA A 94 8.80 11.08 -15.13
C ALA A 94 8.56 11.99 -16.33
N TRP A 95 9.25 11.72 -17.45
CA TRP A 95 9.01 12.44 -18.71
C TRP A 95 7.57 12.26 -19.21
N TYR A 96 7.02 11.03 -19.14
CA TYR A 96 5.64 10.76 -19.51
C TYR A 96 4.64 11.46 -18.59
N ARG A 97 4.88 11.47 -17.26
CA ARG A 97 4.08 12.18 -16.25
C ARG A 97 3.97 13.67 -16.57
N ASP A 98 5.03 14.30 -17.03
CA ASP A 98 5.07 15.73 -17.33
C ASP A 98 4.17 16.14 -18.52
N GLN A 99 3.63 15.19 -19.28
CA GLN A 99 2.64 15.42 -20.31
C GLN A 99 1.20 15.64 -19.76
N PHE A 100 1.00 15.53 -18.44
CA PHE A 100 -0.31 15.61 -17.81
C PHE A 100 -0.38 16.73 -16.77
N SER A 101 -1.36 17.62 -16.92
CA SER A 101 -1.66 18.71 -15.96
C SER A 101 -2.85 18.39 -15.07
N ILE A 102 -2.94 17.17 -14.55
CA ILE A 102 -4.01 16.70 -13.68
C ILE A 102 -3.54 16.63 -12.23
N PRO A 103 -4.44 16.73 -11.23
CA PRO A 103 -4.09 16.47 -9.85
C PRO A 103 -3.61 15.02 -9.65
N ILE A 104 -2.49 14.87 -8.96
CA ILE A 104 -1.95 13.57 -8.57
C ILE A 104 -1.74 13.56 -7.06
N VAL A 105 -2.40 12.62 -6.39
CA VAL A 105 -2.30 12.43 -4.95
C VAL A 105 -1.29 11.33 -4.67
N GLY A 106 -0.21 11.65 -3.95
CA GLY A 106 0.73 10.68 -3.42
C GLY A 106 0.22 10.12 -2.08
N VAL A 107 0.32 8.80 -1.85
CA VAL A 107 -0.07 8.19 -0.58
C VAL A 107 1.06 7.33 -0.04
N THR A 108 1.55 7.66 1.16
CA THR A 108 2.58 6.88 1.87
C THR A 108 2.25 6.69 3.35
N GLY A 109 3.10 5.97 4.06
CA GLY A 109 3.00 5.65 5.48
C GLY A 109 3.56 4.26 5.77
N SER A 110 3.64 3.88 7.03
CA SER A 110 4.06 2.53 7.42
C SER A 110 2.93 1.52 7.21
N VAL A 111 1.72 1.83 7.69
CA VAL A 111 0.51 1.00 7.59
C VAL A 111 -0.63 1.81 6.96
N GLY A 112 -1.61 1.14 6.34
CA GLY A 112 -2.84 1.78 5.84
C GLY A 112 -2.74 2.42 4.46
N LYS A 113 -1.57 2.47 3.82
CA LYS A 113 -1.36 3.09 2.49
C LYS A 113 -2.38 2.64 1.44
N THR A 114 -2.54 1.35 1.27
CA THR A 114 -3.45 0.79 0.25
C THR A 114 -4.90 1.14 0.54
N THR A 115 -5.32 1.03 1.80
CA THR A 115 -6.68 1.41 2.23
C THR A 115 -6.93 2.90 2.02
N ALA A 116 -6.00 3.76 2.45
CA ALA A 116 -6.11 5.20 2.23
C ALA A 116 -6.14 5.55 0.73
N LYS A 117 -5.26 4.95 -0.08
CA LYS A 117 -5.26 5.11 -1.54
C LYS A 117 -6.61 4.74 -2.16
N GLU A 118 -7.18 3.61 -1.76
CA GLU A 118 -8.48 3.17 -2.29
C GLU A 118 -9.61 4.11 -1.86
N MET A 119 -9.64 4.56 -0.60
CA MET A 119 -10.66 5.50 -0.11
C MET A 119 -10.51 6.88 -0.76
N VAL A 120 -9.28 7.38 -0.92
CA VAL A 120 -9.00 8.63 -1.65
C VAL A 120 -9.46 8.51 -3.11
N ALA A 121 -9.08 7.43 -3.80
CA ALA A 121 -9.51 7.22 -5.19
C ALA A 121 -11.04 7.11 -5.31
N GLN A 122 -11.69 6.46 -4.34
CA GLN A 122 -13.15 6.35 -4.29
C GLN A 122 -13.80 7.73 -4.07
N ALA A 123 -13.30 8.53 -3.13
CA ALA A 123 -13.81 9.89 -2.91
C ALA A 123 -13.65 10.79 -4.14
N LEU A 124 -12.49 10.71 -4.82
CA LEU A 124 -12.22 11.48 -6.02
C LEU A 124 -13.09 11.04 -7.22
N SER A 125 -13.56 9.80 -7.24
CA SER A 125 -14.43 9.30 -8.31
C SER A 125 -15.78 10.01 -8.40
N ALA A 126 -16.17 10.77 -7.38
CA ALA A 126 -17.35 11.65 -7.42
C ALA A 126 -17.23 12.77 -8.46
N LYS A 127 -16.02 13.18 -8.84
CA LYS A 127 -15.76 14.27 -9.79
C LYS A 127 -14.82 13.89 -10.93
N PHE A 128 -13.91 12.94 -10.68
CA PHE A 128 -12.78 12.66 -11.56
C PHE A 128 -12.80 11.23 -12.11
N ARG A 129 -12.21 11.05 -13.29
CA ARG A 129 -11.83 9.74 -13.79
C ARG A 129 -10.42 9.41 -13.28
N VAL A 130 -10.36 8.58 -12.27
CA VAL A 130 -9.14 8.38 -11.44
C VAL A 130 -8.33 7.20 -11.95
N LEU A 131 -7.03 7.42 -12.24
CA LEU A 131 -6.04 6.36 -12.25
C LEU A 131 -5.61 6.10 -10.80
N LYS A 132 -5.52 4.84 -10.39
CA LYS A 132 -4.92 4.47 -9.08
C LYS A 132 -3.91 3.34 -9.23
N THR A 133 -2.95 3.28 -8.30
CA THR A 133 -2.01 2.15 -8.22
C THR A 133 -2.75 0.84 -8.11
N ALA A 134 -2.46 -0.09 -9.01
CA ALA A 134 -3.02 -1.43 -9.03
C ALA A 134 -2.22 -2.36 -8.11
N GLY A 135 -2.91 -3.20 -7.32
CA GLY A 135 -2.28 -4.17 -6.45
C GLY A 135 -1.21 -3.55 -5.54
N ASN A 136 0.00 -4.07 -5.61
CA ASN A 136 1.18 -3.63 -4.85
C ASN A 136 2.24 -2.90 -5.70
N GLN A 137 1.85 -2.29 -6.83
CA GLN A 137 2.76 -1.55 -7.71
C GLN A 137 3.19 -0.20 -7.10
N ASN A 138 3.71 -0.22 -5.89
CA ASN A 138 4.06 0.95 -5.08
C ASN A 138 5.57 1.15 -4.86
N SER A 139 6.41 0.28 -5.45
CA SER A 139 7.87 0.28 -5.32
C SER A 139 8.57 1.15 -6.37
N GLN A 140 9.92 1.18 -6.33
CA GLN A 140 10.81 1.83 -7.31
C GLN A 140 10.54 1.44 -8.77
N VAL A 141 9.90 0.31 -9.02
CA VAL A 141 9.53 -0.21 -10.34
C VAL A 141 8.03 -0.05 -10.58
N GLY A 142 7.22 -0.37 -9.58
CA GLY A 142 5.76 -0.35 -9.71
C GLY A 142 5.17 1.06 -9.87
N VAL A 143 5.74 2.06 -9.17
CA VAL A 143 5.31 3.47 -9.29
C VAL A 143 5.51 4.00 -10.71
N PRO A 144 6.67 3.87 -11.36
CA PRO A 144 6.85 4.24 -12.76
C PRO A 144 5.84 3.56 -13.71
N ILE A 145 5.61 2.25 -13.54
CA ILE A 145 4.63 1.51 -14.34
C ILE A 145 3.21 2.06 -14.14
N THR A 146 2.83 2.36 -12.89
CA THR A 146 1.55 2.99 -12.55
C THR A 146 1.40 4.34 -13.27
N VAL A 147 2.42 5.19 -13.20
CA VAL A 147 2.41 6.52 -13.86
C VAL A 147 2.30 6.40 -15.37
N CYS A 148 3.00 5.43 -15.97
CA CYS A 148 2.87 5.11 -17.40
C CYS A 148 1.47 4.58 -17.79
N GLY A 149 0.65 4.20 -16.83
CA GLY A 149 -0.77 3.87 -17.02
C GLY A 149 -1.68 5.09 -17.27
N LEU A 150 -1.19 6.32 -17.10
CA LEU A 150 -1.96 7.54 -17.40
C LEU A 150 -2.41 7.56 -18.86
N ARG A 151 -3.63 8.04 -19.08
CA ARG A 151 -4.24 8.24 -20.39
C ARG A 151 -4.90 9.61 -20.43
N LYS A 152 -5.16 10.12 -21.63
CA LYS A 152 -5.78 11.44 -21.85
C LYS A 152 -7.18 11.60 -21.22
N ASP A 153 -7.85 10.48 -20.96
CA ASP A 153 -9.18 10.46 -20.35
C ASP A 153 -9.14 10.42 -18.81
N HIS A 154 -7.97 10.20 -18.19
CA HIS A 154 -7.82 10.36 -16.75
C HIS A 154 -7.74 11.84 -16.38
N THR A 155 -8.52 12.23 -15.36
CA THR A 155 -8.59 13.61 -14.88
C THR A 155 -8.03 13.78 -13.46
N ALA A 156 -7.68 12.68 -12.79
CA ALA A 156 -6.90 12.64 -11.55
C ALA A 156 -6.13 11.32 -11.43
N ALA A 157 -5.15 11.27 -10.53
CA ALA A 157 -4.49 10.02 -10.17
C ALA A 157 -4.23 9.92 -8.67
N VAL A 158 -4.21 8.68 -8.13
CA VAL A 158 -3.82 8.38 -6.76
C VAL A 158 -2.74 7.32 -6.79
N VAL A 159 -1.53 7.69 -6.37
CA VAL A 159 -0.34 6.84 -6.46
C VAL A 159 0.13 6.45 -5.07
N GLU A 160 0.10 5.15 -4.80
CA GLU A 160 0.67 4.59 -3.58
C GLU A 160 2.20 4.54 -3.71
N MET A 161 2.90 5.11 -2.73
CA MET A 161 4.36 5.28 -2.73
C MET A 161 4.95 4.56 -1.51
N GLY A 162 5.38 3.32 -1.73
CA GLY A 162 6.00 2.46 -0.73
C GLY A 162 7.52 2.49 -0.82
N VAL A 163 8.18 2.50 0.35
CA VAL A 163 9.64 2.51 0.46
C VAL A 163 10.09 1.57 1.58
N SER A 164 11.20 0.90 1.36
CA SER A 164 11.85 -0.01 2.31
C SER A 164 13.26 0.44 2.67
N MET A 165 13.95 1.16 1.78
CA MET A 165 15.35 1.57 1.93
C MET A 165 15.48 3.09 1.87
N PRO A 166 16.53 3.66 2.50
CA PRO A 166 16.83 5.09 2.41
C PRO A 166 17.02 5.57 0.96
N GLY A 167 16.53 6.78 0.66
CA GLY A 167 16.63 7.44 -0.65
C GLY A 167 15.65 6.95 -1.70
N GLU A 168 14.76 6.01 -1.39
CA GLU A 168 13.76 5.51 -2.34
C GLU A 168 12.63 6.51 -2.58
N MET A 169 12.16 7.20 -1.50
CA MET A 169 11.06 8.14 -1.62
C MET A 169 11.41 9.32 -2.52
N ALA A 170 12.61 9.89 -2.40
CA ALA A 170 13.04 10.98 -3.25
C ALA A 170 13.01 10.60 -4.74
N ARG A 171 13.45 9.37 -5.08
CA ARG A 171 13.42 8.87 -6.46
C ARG A 171 12.00 8.70 -7.00
N ILE A 172 11.10 8.06 -6.24
CA ILE A 172 9.72 7.87 -6.71
C ILE A 172 8.90 9.16 -6.66
N ALA A 173 9.19 10.08 -5.73
CA ALA A 173 8.57 11.40 -5.70
C ALA A 173 8.94 12.23 -6.94
N ALA A 174 10.18 12.13 -7.42
CA ALA A 174 10.62 12.76 -8.66
C ALA A 174 9.87 12.24 -9.91
N VAL A 175 9.42 10.97 -9.87
CA VAL A 175 8.60 10.38 -10.93
C VAL A 175 7.15 10.86 -10.84
N VAL A 176 6.56 10.82 -9.65
CA VAL A 176 5.13 11.11 -9.44
C VAL A 176 4.85 12.60 -9.49
N LYS A 177 5.71 13.43 -8.90
CA LYS A 177 5.52 14.87 -8.71
C LYS A 177 4.10 15.16 -8.22
N PRO A 178 3.74 14.73 -7.00
CA PRO A 178 2.38 14.83 -6.50
C PRO A 178 1.95 16.29 -6.34
N THR A 179 0.67 16.59 -6.56
CA THR A 179 0.09 17.92 -6.31
C THR A 179 -0.37 18.10 -4.86
N CYS A 180 -0.71 17.01 -4.23
CA CYS A 180 -0.90 16.88 -2.79
C CYS A 180 -0.56 15.45 -2.36
N ALA A 181 -0.36 15.23 -1.06
CA ALA A 181 0.02 13.91 -0.56
C ALA A 181 -0.64 13.60 0.79
N VAL A 182 -0.73 12.30 1.10
CA VAL A 182 -1.25 11.76 2.36
C VAL A 182 -0.19 10.91 3.02
N MET A 183 0.05 11.12 4.31
CA MET A 183 0.88 10.26 5.17
C MET A 183 0.01 9.66 6.28
N THR A 184 -0.14 8.33 6.28
CA THR A 184 -1.07 7.64 7.16
C THR A 184 -0.55 7.47 8.58
N ASN A 185 0.70 7.05 8.74
CA ASN A 185 1.38 6.90 10.03
C ASN A 185 2.88 6.62 9.86
N ILE A 186 3.64 6.76 10.98
CA ILE A 186 5.04 6.34 11.11
C ILE A 186 5.14 5.25 12.17
N GLY A 187 5.09 4.01 11.76
CA GLY A 187 5.30 2.82 12.58
C GLY A 187 6.70 2.24 12.42
N VAL A 188 6.84 0.95 12.76
CA VAL A 188 8.10 0.22 12.73
C VAL A 188 8.30 -0.66 11.48
N SER A 189 7.44 -0.53 10.45
CA SER A 189 7.63 -1.25 9.18
C SER A 189 8.97 -0.87 8.53
N HIS A 190 9.74 -1.87 8.09
CA HIS A 190 11.08 -1.72 7.49
C HIS A 190 12.13 -1.10 8.44
N ILE A 191 11.93 -1.20 9.76
CA ILE A 191 12.85 -0.64 10.76
C ILE A 191 14.23 -1.31 10.72
N GLU A 192 14.30 -2.52 10.22
CA GLU A 192 15.55 -3.24 9.97
C GLU A 192 16.52 -2.41 9.11
N PHE A 193 16.02 -1.74 8.08
CA PHE A 193 16.81 -0.94 7.14
C PHE A 193 16.89 0.54 7.54
N MET A 194 15.81 1.09 8.07
CA MET A 194 15.70 2.50 8.45
C MET A 194 16.28 2.81 9.84
N LYS A 195 16.41 1.80 10.70
CA LYS A 195 16.96 1.81 12.08
C LYS A 195 16.08 2.52 13.11
N THR A 196 15.48 3.67 12.83
CA THR A 196 14.62 4.40 13.77
C THR A 196 13.35 4.90 13.10
N ARG A 197 12.32 5.22 13.90
CA ARG A 197 11.08 5.82 13.41
C ARG A 197 11.30 7.22 12.85
N GLU A 198 12.24 7.98 13.41
CA GLU A 198 12.64 9.30 12.92
C GLU A 198 13.25 9.21 11.51
N ASN A 199 14.07 8.21 11.24
CA ASN A 199 14.60 7.94 9.91
C ASN A 199 13.48 7.53 8.93
N ILE A 200 12.50 6.75 9.39
CA ILE A 200 11.30 6.41 8.58
C ILE A 200 10.51 7.67 8.25
N LEU A 201 10.31 8.57 9.22
CA LEU A 201 9.67 9.87 8.99
C LEU A 201 10.46 10.69 7.96
N LYS A 202 11.76 10.84 8.17
CA LYS A 202 12.65 11.62 7.28
C LYS A 202 12.59 11.10 5.85
N GLU A 203 12.72 9.79 5.67
CA GLU A 203 12.62 9.16 4.35
C GLU A 203 11.27 9.41 3.69
N LYS A 204 10.17 9.16 4.39
CA LYS A 204 8.82 9.34 3.84
C LYS A 204 8.45 10.79 3.60
N ALA A 205 9.04 11.74 4.33
CA ALA A 205 8.80 13.18 4.16
C ALA A 205 9.25 13.69 2.78
N HIS A 206 10.19 12.99 2.10
CA HIS A 206 10.57 13.30 0.71
C HIS A 206 9.40 13.19 -0.29
N ILE A 207 8.25 12.65 0.09
CA ILE A 207 7.04 12.73 -0.73
C ILE A 207 6.63 14.19 -1.00
N ALA A 208 7.00 15.10 -0.12
CA ALA A 208 6.69 16.52 -0.22
C ALA A 208 7.68 17.33 -1.09
N ASP A 209 8.83 16.77 -1.49
CA ASP A 209 9.90 17.50 -2.20
C ASP A 209 9.41 18.11 -3.53
N TYR A 210 8.42 17.50 -4.15
CA TYR A 210 7.87 17.94 -5.44
C TYR A 210 6.47 18.54 -5.33
N LEU A 211 5.97 18.78 -4.11
CA LEU A 211 4.70 19.50 -3.95
C LEU A 211 4.85 20.94 -4.48
N PRO A 212 3.90 21.43 -5.30
CA PRO A 212 3.89 22.81 -5.74
C PRO A 212 3.74 23.77 -4.54
N TRP A 213 3.95 25.07 -4.76
CA TRP A 213 3.78 26.07 -3.71
C TRP A 213 2.43 25.97 -2.99
N SER A 214 1.35 25.77 -3.76
CA SER A 214 -0.02 25.58 -3.27
C SER A 214 -0.33 24.15 -2.83
N GLY A 215 0.64 23.23 -2.89
CA GLY A 215 0.44 21.82 -2.55
C GLY A 215 0.32 21.59 -1.06
N THR A 216 -0.47 20.58 -0.68
CA THR A 216 -0.76 20.24 0.71
C THR A 216 -0.31 18.81 1.02
N LEU A 217 0.32 18.64 2.19
CA LEU A 217 0.63 17.37 2.80
C LEU A 217 -0.37 17.09 3.92
N PHE A 218 -1.27 16.14 3.72
CA PHE A 218 -2.20 15.68 4.74
C PHE A 218 -1.53 14.61 5.61
N VAL A 219 -1.45 14.84 6.91
CA VAL A 219 -0.79 13.93 7.85
C VAL A 219 -1.73 13.51 8.97
N ASN A 220 -1.59 12.28 9.44
CA ASN A 220 -2.31 11.82 10.61
C ASN A 220 -1.83 12.60 11.87
N GLY A 221 -2.71 13.41 12.43
CA GLY A 221 -2.43 14.24 13.60
C GLY A 221 -2.42 13.47 14.92
N ASP A 222 -2.92 12.23 14.93
CA ASP A 222 -2.84 11.33 16.09
C ASP A 222 -1.51 10.58 16.16
N ASP A 223 -0.68 10.64 15.11
CA ASP A 223 0.67 10.09 15.11
C ASP A 223 1.63 10.96 15.89
N SER A 224 2.53 10.36 16.67
CA SER A 224 3.46 11.09 17.53
C SER A 224 4.54 11.88 16.78
N LEU A 225 4.85 11.51 15.55
CA LEU A 225 5.95 12.10 14.75
C LEU A 225 5.45 12.97 13.59
N LEU A 226 4.37 12.57 12.91
CA LEU A 226 3.89 13.27 11.71
C LEU A 226 3.56 14.76 11.92
N PRO A 227 2.95 15.19 13.05
CA PRO A 227 2.69 16.61 13.29
C PRO A 227 3.94 17.49 13.36
N THR A 228 5.12 16.92 13.69
CA THR A 228 6.39 17.67 13.73
C THR A 228 6.82 18.21 12.36
N LEU A 229 6.27 17.65 11.27
CA LEU A 229 6.51 18.18 9.92
C LEU A 229 5.98 19.62 9.74
N LYS A 230 5.07 20.10 10.60
CA LYS A 230 4.65 21.52 10.61
C LYS A 230 5.81 22.47 10.89
N GLU A 231 6.81 22.03 11.65
CA GLU A 231 7.98 22.85 11.99
C GLU A 231 8.87 23.15 10.76
N THR A 232 8.93 22.19 9.81
CA THR A 232 9.77 22.32 8.62
C THR A 232 9.03 22.72 7.36
N LEU A 233 7.77 22.29 7.20
CA LEU A 233 6.95 22.51 6.00
C LEU A 233 5.85 23.58 6.21
N GLY A 234 5.66 24.05 7.45
CA GLY A 234 4.73 25.13 7.76
C GLY A 234 3.29 24.85 7.35
N ASN A 235 2.65 25.83 6.73
CA ASN A 235 1.25 25.80 6.33
C ASN A 235 0.92 24.78 5.22
N LYS A 236 1.92 24.12 4.63
CA LYS A 236 1.69 23.01 3.71
C LYS A 236 1.17 21.76 4.42
N VAL A 237 1.34 21.66 5.74
CA VAL A 237 0.90 20.49 6.52
C VAL A 237 -0.48 20.74 7.12
N VAL A 238 -1.42 19.86 6.75
CA VAL A 238 -2.78 19.81 7.29
C VAL A 238 -2.97 18.48 8.01
N THR A 239 -3.41 18.52 9.25
CA THR A 239 -3.60 17.33 10.09
C THR A 239 -5.01 16.78 9.98
N PHE A 240 -5.13 15.45 10.00
CA PHE A 240 -6.40 14.74 10.16
C PHE A 240 -6.30 13.72 11.29
N GLY A 241 -7.37 13.50 12.04
CA GLY A 241 -7.37 12.52 13.14
C GLY A 241 -8.60 12.60 14.04
N LEU A 242 -8.54 11.87 15.15
CA LEU A 242 -9.58 11.87 16.18
C LEU A 242 -9.29 12.92 17.28
N GLY A 243 -8.01 13.26 17.41
CA GLY A 243 -7.54 14.22 18.42
C GLY A 243 -8.17 15.61 18.26
N PRO A 244 -8.35 16.35 19.37
CA PRO A 244 -9.01 17.65 19.36
C PRO A 244 -8.24 18.74 18.60
N ASN A 245 -6.94 18.56 18.39
CA ASN A 245 -6.05 19.52 17.75
C ASN A 245 -5.84 19.25 16.25
N CYS A 246 -6.56 18.28 15.67
CA CYS A 246 -6.49 18.00 14.24
C CYS A 246 -7.30 19.02 13.44
N ASP A 247 -6.77 19.48 12.31
CA ASP A 247 -7.44 20.40 11.39
C ASP A 247 -8.72 19.76 10.81
N TRP A 248 -8.64 18.50 10.40
CA TRP A 248 -9.78 17.65 10.06
C TRP A 248 -9.99 16.66 11.19
N ARG A 249 -11.17 16.67 11.79
CA ARG A 249 -11.44 15.86 12.98
C ARG A 249 -12.63 14.93 12.79
N ALA A 250 -12.47 13.65 13.19
CA ALA A 250 -13.60 12.73 13.34
C ALA A 250 -13.94 12.53 14.82
N TYR A 251 -15.23 12.49 15.13
CA TYR A 251 -15.76 12.24 16.49
C TYR A 251 -17.16 11.61 16.42
N SER A 252 -17.73 11.25 17.57
CA SER A 252 -19.01 10.55 17.66
C SER A 252 -19.05 9.24 16.87
N LEU A 253 -17.95 8.47 16.95
CA LEU A 253 -17.83 7.20 16.26
C LEU A 253 -18.88 6.21 16.79
N LYS A 254 -19.61 5.56 15.88
CA LYS A 254 -20.58 4.52 16.17
C LYS A 254 -20.33 3.33 15.26
N GLU A 255 -19.90 2.23 15.84
CA GLU A 255 -19.72 0.99 15.09
C GLU A 255 -21.08 0.37 14.73
N ALA A 256 -21.16 -0.20 13.54
CA ALA A 256 -22.27 -0.96 13.01
C ALA A 256 -21.73 -2.26 12.38
N ASP A 257 -22.60 -3.23 12.12
CA ASP A 257 -22.21 -4.55 11.58
C ASP A 257 -21.31 -4.44 10.32
N LYS A 258 -21.57 -3.45 9.47
CA LYS A 258 -20.91 -3.33 8.16
C LYS A 258 -19.96 -2.14 8.07
N GLY A 259 -19.64 -1.45 9.18
CA GLY A 259 -18.74 -0.31 9.13
C GLY A 259 -18.92 0.65 10.30
N THR A 260 -18.44 1.87 10.16
CA THR A 260 -18.42 2.87 11.21
C THR A 260 -19.05 4.18 10.72
N PHE A 261 -20.03 4.70 11.47
CA PHE A 261 -20.56 6.06 11.33
C PHE A 261 -19.73 7.02 12.18
N PHE A 262 -19.52 8.23 11.70
CA PHE A 262 -18.84 9.27 12.45
C PHE A 262 -19.17 10.67 11.90
N THR A 263 -19.01 11.68 12.73
CA THR A 263 -19.08 13.08 12.31
C THR A 263 -17.69 13.56 11.92
N CYS A 264 -17.54 14.07 10.70
CA CYS A 264 -16.34 14.74 10.21
C CYS A 264 -16.51 16.25 10.36
N GLN A 265 -15.50 16.92 10.95
CA GLN A 265 -15.43 18.37 11.03
C GLN A 265 -14.24 18.88 10.23
N SER A 266 -14.49 19.83 9.33
CA SER A 266 -13.46 20.50 8.53
C SER A 266 -12.77 21.62 9.32
N PRO A 267 -11.63 22.16 8.83
CA PRO A 267 -10.98 23.33 9.43
C PRO A 267 -11.86 24.59 9.52
N SER A 268 -12.85 24.72 8.63
CA SER A 268 -13.83 25.82 8.66
C SER A 268 -14.96 25.61 9.66
N GLY A 269 -15.02 24.47 10.35
CA GLY A 269 -16.09 24.10 11.27
C GLY A 269 -17.30 23.43 10.62
N GLU A 270 -17.31 23.23 9.29
CA GLU A 270 -18.35 22.47 8.57
C GLU A 270 -18.38 21.03 9.07
N LYS A 271 -19.58 20.50 9.34
CA LYS A 271 -19.80 19.15 9.84
C LYS A 271 -20.51 18.31 8.80
N THR A 272 -20.01 17.11 8.58
CA THR A 272 -20.59 16.15 7.63
C THR A 272 -20.65 14.77 8.28
N GLU A 273 -21.81 14.11 8.21
CA GLU A 273 -21.93 12.73 8.67
C GLU A 273 -21.36 11.79 7.61
N LEU A 274 -20.47 10.89 8.03
CA LEU A 274 -19.86 9.89 7.17
C LEU A 274 -20.17 8.49 7.65
N PHE A 275 -20.23 7.60 6.68
CA PHE A 275 -20.17 6.16 6.89
C PHE A 275 -18.99 5.59 6.10
N VAL A 276 -18.13 4.82 6.76
CA VAL A 276 -17.10 4.01 6.11
C VAL A 276 -17.44 2.53 6.28
N PRO A 277 -17.59 1.75 5.17
CA PRO A 277 -17.93 0.33 5.26
C PRO A 277 -16.69 -0.52 5.65
N ALA A 278 -16.06 -0.15 6.75
CA ALA A 278 -14.93 -0.81 7.36
C ALA A 278 -14.91 -0.49 8.87
N ALA A 279 -14.55 -1.47 9.68
CA ALA A 279 -14.46 -1.32 11.12
C ALA A 279 -13.10 -0.78 11.55
N GLY A 280 -13.07 -0.15 12.73
CA GLY A 280 -11.87 0.31 13.41
C GLY A 280 -11.47 1.76 13.10
N GLU A 281 -10.93 2.40 14.11
CA GLU A 281 -10.54 3.83 14.06
C GLU A 281 -9.54 4.17 12.95
N HIS A 282 -8.64 3.24 12.61
CA HIS A 282 -7.69 3.45 11.52
C HIS A 282 -8.39 3.61 10.16
N ASN A 283 -9.53 2.95 9.94
CA ASN A 283 -10.35 3.13 8.74
C ASN A 283 -11.13 4.45 8.77
N VAL A 284 -11.53 4.90 9.95
CA VAL A 284 -12.08 6.27 10.13
C VAL A 284 -11.04 7.32 9.76
N ARG A 285 -9.79 7.18 10.23
CA ARG A 285 -8.68 8.08 9.85
C ARG A 285 -8.41 8.06 8.35
N ASN A 286 -8.42 6.88 7.71
CA ASN A 286 -8.26 6.76 6.25
C ASN A 286 -9.40 7.45 5.50
N ALA A 287 -10.66 7.26 5.92
CA ALA A 287 -11.82 7.94 5.33
C ALA A 287 -11.77 9.46 5.53
N LEU A 288 -11.30 9.92 6.70
CA LEU A 288 -11.11 11.32 6.98
C LEU A 288 -10.04 11.96 6.08
N SER A 289 -8.93 11.26 5.83
CA SER A 289 -7.92 11.70 4.87
C SER A 289 -8.48 11.81 3.45
N ALA A 290 -9.34 10.85 3.05
CA ALA A 290 -10.01 10.88 1.75
C ALA A 290 -10.98 12.06 1.62
N MET A 291 -11.73 12.38 2.68
CA MET A 291 -12.59 13.57 2.74
C MET A 291 -11.76 14.85 2.64
N ALA A 292 -10.65 14.97 3.37
CA ALA A 292 -9.79 16.13 3.34
C ALA A 292 -9.20 16.39 1.94
N VAL A 293 -8.71 15.33 1.27
CA VAL A 293 -8.21 15.42 -0.12
C VAL A 293 -9.33 15.78 -1.09
N ALA A 294 -10.52 15.16 -0.95
CA ALA A 294 -11.67 15.46 -1.81
C ALA A 294 -12.07 16.95 -1.73
N ARG A 295 -12.15 17.48 -0.52
CA ARG A 295 -12.47 18.90 -0.28
C ARG A 295 -11.37 19.84 -0.80
N TYR A 296 -10.11 19.46 -0.65
CA TYR A 296 -8.98 20.20 -1.23
C TYR A 296 -9.08 20.29 -2.78
N LEU A 297 -9.60 19.24 -3.43
CA LEU A 297 -9.86 19.22 -4.88
C LEU A 297 -11.27 19.66 -5.25
N GLU A 298 -11.94 20.41 -4.36
CA GLU A 298 -13.23 21.07 -4.58
C GLU A 298 -14.37 20.09 -4.90
N ILE A 299 -14.37 18.90 -4.29
CA ILE A 299 -15.52 18.00 -4.32
C ILE A 299 -16.46 18.40 -3.18
N PRO A 300 -17.77 18.57 -3.41
CA PRO A 300 -18.72 18.81 -2.32
C PRO A 300 -18.66 17.72 -1.24
N ALA A 301 -18.79 18.11 0.04
CA ALA A 301 -18.64 17.19 1.17
C ALA A 301 -19.59 16.00 1.09
N GLU A 302 -20.84 16.25 0.70
CA GLU A 302 -21.87 15.21 0.57
C GLU A 302 -21.58 14.22 -0.57
N ASP A 303 -21.00 14.70 -1.69
CA ASP A 303 -20.59 13.84 -2.80
C ASP A 303 -19.42 12.95 -2.42
N ALA A 304 -18.42 13.52 -1.74
CA ALA A 304 -17.29 12.77 -1.19
C ALA A 304 -17.77 11.73 -0.16
N ALA A 305 -18.69 12.10 0.73
CA ALA A 305 -19.24 11.20 1.75
C ALA A 305 -19.99 10.01 1.10
N ARG A 306 -20.83 10.28 0.10
CA ARG A 306 -21.52 9.22 -0.67
C ARG A 306 -20.54 8.29 -1.39
N ALA A 307 -19.49 8.86 -1.97
CA ALA A 307 -18.46 8.07 -2.64
C ALA A 307 -17.68 7.18 -1.67
N ILE A 308 -17.28 7.72 -0.50
CA ILE A 308 -16.60 6.96 0.56
C ILE A 308 -17.49 5.82 1.08
N ALA A 309 -18.80 6.05 1.22
CA ALA A 309 -19.74 5.02 1.66
C ALA A 309 -19.85 3.83 0.68
N ALA A 310 -19.44 4.00 -0.57
CA ALA A 310 -19.37 2.94 -1.57
C ALA A 310 -18.00 2.22 -1.63
N TYR A 311 -17.08 2.53 -0.72
CA TYR A 311 -15.77 1.88 -0.64
C TYR A 311 -15.91 0.37 -0.48
N LYS A 312 -15.02 -0.38 -1.13
CA LYS A 312 -14.89 -1.84 -0.97
C LYS A 312 -13.45 -2.16 -0.61
N ALA A 313 -13.28 -2.87 0.49
CA ALA A 313 -11.96 -3.32 0.93
C ALA A 313 -11.31 -4.22 -0.13
N PRO A 314 -10.02 -4.01 -0.46
CA PRO A 314 -9.27 -4.95 -1.28
C PRO A 314 -9.20 -6.32 -0.62
N ALA A 315 -9.00 -7.37 -1.42
CA ALA A 315 -8.78 -8.71 -0.91
C ALA A 315 -7.61 -8.74 0.09
N MET A 316 -7.69 -9.59 1.09
CA MET A 316 -6.67 -9.78 2.14
C MET A 316 -6.38 -8.50 2.98
N ARG A 317 -7.31 -7.53 3.04
CA ARG A 317 -7.19 -6.27 3.80
C ARG A 317 -8.42 -6.09 4.68
N GLN A 318 -8.46 -6.82 5.79
CA GLN A 318 -9.60 -6.87 6.73
C GLN A 318 -10.92 -7.22 6.02
N GLN A 319 -10.83 -8.06 5.00
CA GLN A 319 -12.00 -8.57 4.29
C GLN A 319 -12.78 -9.51 5.21
N VAL A 320 -14.05 -9.18 5.45
CA VAL A 320 -14.93 -10.04 6.23
C VAL A 320 -15.58 -11.08 5.31
N ILE A 321 -15.46 -12.34 5.68
CA ILE A 321 -15.91 -13.50 4.93
C ILE A 321 -16.73 -14.38 5.88
N GLU A 322 -17.94 -14.72 5.49
CA GLU A 322 -18.76 -15.71 6.18
C GLU A 322 -18.65 -17.06 5.47
N ALA A 323 -18.10 -18.06 6.14
CA ALA A 323 -17.93 -19.39 5.58
C ALA A 323 -18.02 -20.45 6.68
N ASN A 324 -18.70 -21.57 6.42
CA ASN A 324 -18.83 -22.72 7.35
C ASN A 324 -19.31 -22.34 8.77
N GLY A 325 -20.14 -21.28 8.88
CA GLY A 325 -20.61 -20.74 10.15
C GLY A 325 -19.56 -19.89 10.90
N LEU A 326 -18.42 -19.63 10.31
CA LEU A 326 -17.37 -18.76 10.85
C LEU A 326 -17.47 -17.36 10.27
N LEU A 327 -17.09 -16.36 11.07
CA LEU A 327 -16.80 -15.00 10.60
C LEU A 327 -15.27 -14.86 10.46
N ILE A 328 -14.74 -14.90 9.24
CA ILE A 328 -13.30 -14.79 8.98
C ILE A 328 -12.95 -13.35 8.62
N ILE A 329 -12.00 -12.76 9.33
CA ILE A 329 -11.37 -11.47 9.00
C ILE A 329 -10.05 -11.78 8.31
N ASP A 330 -10.06 -11.73 6.98
CA ASP A 330 -8.88 -11.95 6.14
C ASP A 330 -8.05 -10.66 6.07
N ASP A 331 -6.95 -10.60 6.81
CA ASP A 331 -5.94 -9.53 6.79
C ASP A 331 -4.54 -10.10 6.49
N SER A 332 -4.50 -11.12 5.63
CA SER A 332 -3.35 -11.97 5.32
C SER A 332 -2.34 -11.35 4.35
N TYR A 333 -2.53 -10.12 3.90
CA TYR A 333 -1.65 -9.51 2.90
C TYR A 333 -0.24 -9.22 3.44
N ASN A 334 -0.13 -8.59 4.61
CA ASN A 334 1.14 -8.25 5.26
C ASN A 334 0.93 -7.99 6.75
N ALA A 335 2.03 -8.00 7.53
CA ALA A 335 1.98 -7.78 8.96
C ALA A 335 3.13 -6.91 9.46
N SER A 336 2.84 -6.11 10.47
CA SER A 336 3.77 -5.36 11.33
C SER A 336 3.12 -5.21 12.71
N PRO A 337 3.86 -4.90 13.78
CA PRO A 337 3.26 -4.76 15.12
C PRO A 337 2.06 -3.83 15.17
N ASP A 338 2.15 -2.64 14.54
CA ASP A 338 1.05 -1.68 14.51
C ASP A 338 -0.18 -2.22 13.76
N SER A 339 0.03 -2.92 12.64
CA SER A 339 -1.06 -3.50 11.87
C SER A 339 -1.69 -4.71 12.54
N MET A 340 -0.91 -5.50 13.30
CA MET A 340 -1.41 -6.59 14.13
C MET A 340 -2.34 -6.05 15.21
N ARG A 341 -1.90 -5.02 15.97
CA ARG A 341 -2.74 -4.38 17.00
C ARG A 341 -4.04 -3.86 16.41
N SER A 342 -3.99 -3.12 15.30
CA SER A 342 -5.20 -2.62 14.64
C SER A 342 -6.16 -3.71 14.17
N ALA A 343 -5.65 -4.86 13.75
CA ALA A 343 -6.47 -6.00 13.34
C ALA A 343 -7.10 -6.71 14.55
N ILE A 344 -6.35 -6.83 15.66
CA ILE A 344 -6.86 -7.36 16.93
C ILE A 344 -7.97 -6.45 17.47
N ASP A 345 -7.83 -5.12 17.39
CA ASP A 345 -8.88 -4.17 17.79
C ASP A 345 -10.17 -4.41 17.00
N VAL A 346 -10.06 -4.60 15.67
CA VAL A 346 -11.23 -4.92 14.83
C VAL A 346 -11.88 -6.26 15.24
N LEU A 347 -11.09 -7.28 15.58
CA LEU A 347 -11.62 -8.55 16.07
C LEU A 347 -12.30 -8.35 17.43
N SER A 348 -11.70 -7.56 18.34
CA SER A 348 -12.20 -7.35 19.71
C SER A 348 -13.58 -6.71 19.74
N THR A 349 -13.89 -5.83 18.79
CA THR A 349 -15.19 -5.14 18.70
C THR A 349 -16.31 -6.02 18.09
N ARG A 350 -15.96 -7.16 17.46
CA ARG A 350 -17.00 -8.03 16.86
C ARG A 350 -17.88 -8.68 17.91
N GLN A 351 -19.19 -8.57 17.69
CA GLN A 351 -20.20 -9.28 18.45
C GLN A 351 -20.48 -10.61 17.75
N VAL A 352 -20.02 -11.69 18.33
CA VAL A 352 -20.21 -13.06 17.79
C VAL A 352 -20.69 -13.99 18.91
N PRO A 353 -21.50 -15.02 18.61
CA PRO A 353 -21.99 -15.95 19.61
C PRO A 353 -20.91 -16.91 20.13
N GLY A 354 -19.86 -17.13 19.35
CA GLY A 354 -18.72 -17.98 19.67
C GLY A 354 -17.51 -17.19 20.16
N ARG A 355 -16.32 -17.81 20.03
CA ARG A 355 -15.05 -17.28 20.51
C ARG A 355 -14.43 -16.29 19.50
N LYS A 356 -13.57 -15.41 20.00
CA LYS A 356 -12.68 -14.60 19.20
C LYS A 356 -11.34 -15.31 19.07
N ALA A 357 -11.05 -15.81 17.87
CA ALA A 357 -9.84 -16.52 17.54
C ALA A 357 -8.92 -15.70 16.64
N ALA A 358 -7.62 -15.88 16.76
CA ALA A 358 -6.64 -15.23 15.88
C ALA A 358 -5.55 -16.22 15.44
N VAL A 359 -5.24 -16.20 14.14
CA VAL A 359 -4.02 -16.77 13.57
C VAL A 359 -3.07 -15.63 13.27
N LEU A 360 -1.97 -15.57 13.99
CA LEU A 360 -0.95 -14.54 13.85
C LEU A 360 0.38 -15.18 13.45
N ALA A 361 0.87 -14.86 12.24
CA ALA A 361 2.11 -15.40 11.74
C ALA A 361 3.25 -14.38 11.82
N ASP A 362 4.46 -14.80 11.43
CA ASP A 362 5.65 -13.98 11.51
C ASP A 362 5.50 -12.61 10.86
N MET A 363 6.07 -11.61 11.52
CA MET A 363 6.28 -10.26 11.01
C MET A 363 7.74 -10.13 10.55
N LEU A 364 7.94 -10.03 9.24
CA LEU A 364 9.26 -9.94 8.62
C LEU A 364 9.78 -8.49 8.60
N GLU A 365 11.08 -8.31 8.32
CA GLU A 365 11.77 -7.01 8.18
C GLU A 365 11.77 -6.14 9.44
N LEU A 366 11.72 -6.77 10.61
CA LEU A 366 11.81 -6.09 11.91
C LEU A 366 13.24 -6.04 12.47
N GLY A 367 14.20 -6.81 11.90
CA GLY A 367 15.57 -6.86 12.38
C GLY A 367 15.65 -7.17 13.88
N ASP A 368 16.43 -6.38 14.61
CA ASP A 368 16.63 -6.57 16.07
C ASP A 368 15.34 -6.38 16.88
N PHE A 369 14.34 -5.71 16.33
CA PHE A 369 13.03 -5.51 16.98
C PHE A 369 12.11 -6.74 16.86
N ALA A 370 12.51 -7.79 16.12
CA ALA A 370 11.64 -8.93 15.80
C ALA A 370 11.13 -9.63 17.07
N HIS A 371 12.00 -10.04 17.98
CA HIS A 371 11.59 -10.74 19.20
C HIS A 371 10.65 -9.92 20.07
N GLN A 372 11.02 -8.67 20.34
CA GLN A 372 10.21 -7.77 21.16
C GLN A 372 8.85 -7.50 20.49
N GLY A 373 8.84 -7.16 19.20
CA GLY A 373 7.60 -6.83 18.46
C GLY A 373 6.61 -7.99 18.40
N HIS A 374 7.09 -9.23 18.23
CA HIS A 374 6.24 -10.42 18.26
C HIS A 374 5.66 -10.66 19.67
N ARG A 375 6.49 -10.56 20.72
CA ARG A 375 6.05 -10.75 22.10
C ARG A 375 5.00 -9.74 22.51
N GLU A 376 5.19 -8.45 22.22
CA GLU A 376 4.24 -7.37 22.49
C GLU A 376 2.89 -7.61 21.78
N VAL A 377 2.89 -8.16 20.58
CA VAL A 377 1.65 -8.53 19.87
C VAL A 377 0.90 -9.65 20.58
N GLY A 378 1.61 -10.64 21.12
CA GLY A 378 1.02 -11.72 21.92
C GLY A 378 0.36 -11.19 23.19
N GLU A 379 1.06 -10.34 23.93
CA GLU A 379 0.54 -9.66 25.14
C GLU A 379 -0.68 -8.81 24.81
N TYR A 380 -0.64 -8.11 23.68
CA TYR A 380 -1.75 -7.29 23.20
C TYR A 380 -2.98 -8.14 22.87
N ALA A 381 -2.81 -9.25 22.17
CA ALA A 381 -3.90 -10.17 21.84
C ALA A 381 -4.57 -10.71 23.10
N ARG A 382 -3.79 -11.08 24.13
CA ARG A 382 -4.30 -11.54 25.42
C ARG A 382 -5.17 -10.47 26.10
N SER A 383 -4.66 -9.25 26.18
CA SER A 383 -5.34 -8.14 26.87
C SER A 383 -6.58 -7.62 26.13
N HIS A 384 -6.73 -7.93 24.83
CA HIS A 384 -7.85 -7.48 23.98
C HIS A 384 -8.86 -8.61 23.67
N GLY A 385 -8.88 -9.67 24.49
CA GLY A 385 -9.96 -10.66 24.49
C GLY A 385 -9.90 -11.66 23.34
N VAL A 386 -8.72 -11.90 22.77
CA VAL A 386 -8.51 -13.07 21.90
C VAL A 386 -8.55 -14.31 22.80
N GLU A 387 -9.49 -15.25 22.54
CA GLU A 387 -9.71 -16.42 23.37
C GLU A 387 -8.99 -17.67 22.87
N LEU A 388 -8.72 -17.74 21.56
CA LEU A 388 -7.93 -18.78 20.92
C LEU A 388 -6.85 -18.14 20.05
N LEU A 389 -5.59 -18.26 20.48
CA LEU A 389 -4.45 -17.78 19.70
C LEU A 389 -3.70 -18.96 19.06
N VAL A 390 -3.53 -18.88 17.74
CA VAL A 390 -2.66 -19.77 16.95
C VAL A 390 -1.54 -18.94 16.35
N ALA A 391 -0.31 -19.19 16.76
CA ALA A 391 0.90 -18.55 16.24
C ALA A 391 1.53 -19.44 15.17
N VAL A 392 1.98 -18.85 14.03
CA VAL A 392 2.53 -19.62 12.91
C VAL A 392 3.86 -19.06 12.44
N GLY A 393 4.89 -19.89 12.40
CA GLY A 393 6.24 -19.54 11.95
C GLY A 393 7.25 -19.44 13.08
N PRO A 394 8.56 -19.45 12.75
CA PRO A 394 9.63 -19.53 13.73
C PRO A 394 9.69 -18.33 14.70
N LEU A 395 9.43 -17.10 14.23
CA LEU A 395 9.44 -15.89 15.06
C LEU A 395 8.16 -15.77 15.91
N SER A 396 7.07 -16.35 15.46
CA SER A 396 5.78 -16.32 16.16
C SER A 396 5.74 -17.15 17.44
N LYS A 397 6.81 -17.90 17.74
CA LYS A 397 7.05 -18.46 19.11
C LYS A 397 6.97 -17.36 20.17
N GLU A 398 7.48 -16.17 19.84
CA GLU A 398 7.44 -15.03 20.76
C GLU A 398 6.00 -14.46 20.90
N ILE A 399 5.17 -14.54 19.85
CA ILE A 399 3.74 -14.20 19.98
C ILE A 399 3.08 -15.15 20.98
N ALA A 400 3.30 -16.46 20.83
CA ALA A 400 2.76 -17.44 21.76
C ALA A 400 3.29 -17.25 23.19
N ALA A 401 4.57 -16.94 23.35
CA ALA A 401 5.19 -16.66 24.63
C ALA A 401 4.61 -15.39 25.30
N GLY A 402 4.39 -14.33 24.54
CA GLY A 402 3.76 -13.08 25.01
C GLY A 402 2.30 -13.26 25.41
N TYR A 403 1.56 -14.07 24.65
CA TYR A 403 0.18 -14.40 24.98
C TYR A 403 0.08 -15.27 26.27
N GLY A 404 1.01 -16.22 26.45
CA GLY A 404 1.07 -17.09 27.60
C GLY A 404 0.19 -18.33 27.48
N GLU A 405 -0.35 -18.79 28.60
CA GLU A 405 -1.15 -20.04 28.68
C GLU A 405 -2.37 -20.01 27.73
N GLY A 406 -2.55 -21.10 26.98
CA GLY A 406 -3.63 -21.28 26.02
C GLY A 406 -3.25 -20.89 24.58
N ALA A 407 -2.07 -20.31 24.34
CA ALA A 407 -1.57 -20.14 22.97
C ALA A 407 -1.07 -21.47 22.39
N VAL A 408 -1.35 -21.68 21.10
CA VAL A 408 -0.81 -22.82 20.34
C VAL A 408 0.11 -22.31 19.25
N TRP A 409 1.25 -22.97 19.08
CA TRP A 409 2.23 -22.61 18.05
C TRP A 409 2.44 -23.75 17.06
N PHE A 410 2.61 -23.36 15.77
CA PHE A 410 2.94 -24.26 14.69
C PHE A 410 4.05 -23.67 13.81
N GLU A 411 4.85 -24.54 13.22
CA GLU A 411 5.91 -24.15 12.32
C GLU A 411 5.37 -23.75 10.93
N THR A 412 4.29 -24.40 10.48
CA THR A 412 3.75 -24.27 9.12
C THR A 412 2.26 -23.98 9.10
N ASN A 413 1.79 -23.35 8.01
CA ASN A 413 0.37 -23.14 7.75
C ASN A 413 -0.41 -24.44 7.73
N GLN A 414 0.16 -25.53 7.18
CA GLN A 414 -0.53 -26.81 7.08
C GLN A 414 -0.90 -27.38 8.45
N GLN A 415 0.03 -27.35 9.41
CA GLN A 415 -0.23 -27.80 10.78
C GLN A 415 -1.31 -26.95 11.46
N ALA A 416 -1.27 -25.63 11.25
CA ALA A 416 -2.27 -24.71 11.76
C ALA A 416 -3.66 -24.99 11.17
N ILE A 417 -3.75 -25.27 9.85
CA ILE A 417 -5.00 -25.62 9.17
C ILE A 417 -5.64 -26.89 9.78
N GLU A 418 -4.84 -27.95 9.96
CA GLU A 418 -5.32 -29.20 10.55
C GLU A 418 -5.87 -28.99 11.96
N TYR A 419 -5.16 -28.22 12.78
CA TYR A 419 -5.62 -27.89 14.12
C TYR A 419 -6.90 -27.05 14.12
N LEU A 420 -6.98 -26.03 13.26
CA LEU A 420 -8.12 -25.12 13.17
C LEU A 420 -9.39 -25.85 12.70
N LYS A 421 -9.29 -26.75 11.72
CA LYS A 421 -10.42 -27.57 11.26
C LYS A 421 -11.02 -28.46 12.37
N GLY A 422 -10.20 -28.89 13.32
CA GLY A 422 -10.67 -29.69 14.48
C GLY A 422 -11.13 -28.84 15.68
N THR A 423 -10.79 -27.55 15.72
CA THR A 423 -10.95 -26.71 16.92
C THR A 423 -12.00 -25.62 16.78
N LEU A 424 -12.11 -25.00 15.59
CA LEU A 424 -13.07 -23.94 15.32
C LEU A 424 -14.50 -24.49 15.31
N ARG A 425 -15.46 -23.67 15.74
CA ARG A 425 -16.88 -24.00 15.82
C ARG A 425 -17.73 -22.94 15.13
N PRO A 426 -18.87 -23.31 14.57
CA PRO A 426 -19.85 -22.34 14.08
C PRO A 426 -20.12 -21.24 15.14
N GLY A 427 -20.10 -20.00 14.72
CA GLY A 427 -20.24 -18.84 15.58
C GLY A 427 -18.91 -18.19 16.01
N ASP A 428 -17.76 -18.85 15.81
CA ASP A 428 -16.46 -18.25 16.10
C ASP A 428 -16.11 -17.13 15.07
N ALA A 429 -15.43 -16.07 15.56
CA ALA A 429 -14.77 -15.09 14.69
C ALA A 429 -13.28 -15.41 14.63
N LEU A 430 -12.69 -15.40 13.43
CA LEU A 430 -11.29 -15.70 13.19
C LEU A 430 -10.58 -14.55 12.44
N LEU A 431 -9.58 -13.97 13.06
CA LEU A 431 -8.61 -13.09 12.38
C LEU A 431 -7.47 -13.94 11.82
N VAL A 432 -7.09 -13.72 10.55
CA VAL A 432 -5.89 -14.33 9.94
C VAL A 432 -4.96 -13.25 9.44
N LYS A 433 -3.73 -13.19 9.98
CA LYS A 433 -2.75 -12.16 9.63
C LYS A 433 -1.32 -12.65 9.72
N GLY A 434 -0.49 -12.24 8.72
CA GLY A 434 0.93 -12.55 8.65
C GLY A 434 1.62 -11.73 7.56
N SER A 435 2.95 -11.68 7.59
CA SER A 435 3.72 -11.08 6.50
C SER A 435 3.47 -11.83 5.19
N ARG A 436 3.61 -11.15 4.04
CA ARG A 436 3.32 -11.75 2.73
C ARG A 436 4.08 -13.05 2.48
N GLY A 437 5.34 -13.12 2.94
CA GLY A 437 6.17 -14.31 2.83
C GLY A 437 5.65 -15.54 3.59
N MET A 438 4.76 -15.33 4.58
CA MET A 438 4.14 -16.42 5.36
C MET A 438 2.94 -17.07 4.65
N ALA A 439 2.43 -16.45 3.57
CA ALA A 439 1.33 -16.99 2.76
C ALA A 439 0.11 -17.45 3.58
N THR A 440 -0.28 -16.70 4.61
CA THR A 440 -1.40 -17.04 5.52
C THR A 440 -2.77 -17.02 4.84
N ASP A 441 -2.87 -16.47 3.63
CA ASP A 441 -4.02 -16.60 2.73
C ASP A 441 -4.38 -18.07 2.42
N GLN A 442 -3.41 -19.00 2.50
CA GLN A 442 -3.67 -20.45 2.38
C GLN A 442 -4.57 -20.97 3.53
N ILE A 443 -4.43 -20.41 4.75
CA ILE A 443 -5.28 -20.77 5.89
C ILE A 443 -6.71 -20.30 5.63
N VAL A 444 -6.88 -19.07 5.14
CA VAL A 444 -8.19 -18.53 4.77
C VAL A 444 -8.85 -19.39 3.68
N ALA A 445 -8.08 -19.76 2.64
CA ALA A 445 -8.59 -20.60 1.55
C ALA A 445 -9.07 -21.96 2.06
N ALA A 446 -8.27 -22.63 2.89
CA ALA A 446 -8.58 -23.98 3.42
C ALA A 446 -9.76 -24.01 4.41
N LEU A 447 -10.12 -22.89 5.03
CA LEU A 447 -11.27 -22.76 5.93
C LEU A 447 -12.57 -22.36 5.21
N LYS A 448 -12.48 -21.92 3.96
CA LYS A 448 -13.64 -21.63 3.11
C LYS A 448 -14.20 -22.87 2.40
N GLU A 449 -13.34 -23.87 2.17
CA GLU A 449 -13.71 -25.18 1.61
C GLU A 449 -14.45 -26.05 2.64
#